data_2c926c465de07173ece824f8aaa4687f
#
_entry.id   2c926c465de07173ece824f8aaa4687f
#
_cell.length_a   1.000
_cell.length_b   1.000
_cell.length_c   1.000
_cell.angle_alpha   90.00
_cell.angle_beta   90.00
_cell.angle_gamma   90.00
#
_symmetry.space_group_name_H-M   'P 1'
#
loop_
_entity.id
_entity.type
_entity.pdbx_description
1 polymer ?
#
loop_
_entity_poly.entity_id
_entity_poly.type
_entity_poly.pdbx_seq_one_letter_code
_entity_poly.pdbx_strand_id
1 'polypeptide(L)'
;MRIALIGEFSLLHNYLKEGLINKGHNVTLFSNGDGWKKMPSDYKLYNTGRKGIKRIYDFYIEPLYRFKKIKGYDIVQLISPLVFSSFINNKIIRALKKNNKHLVLMAAGNDYATVTAYKEGILKHIFDYDKEHLIKYDEKTLKGRLKIRDEKEVLDLVDLVIPTSYIYKVGYKNNPKVSNVIPLPINLAKVEYIQNKVIDKIVFFHGLNRELAKGTFFIRGAMEKLKENYPNDVEIIIDGHLPYDEYIKIIGKTNVILDQCCDYDYGMNACVSMARGKVVMCCSTKEALKEIDQESSPVIPISANIDDIYEKLVSIVNKRNEIENMGFQSRKYVEKVHDCNIIAEKYLEAWGRL
;
A
#
# COMPACT_ATOMS: atom_id res chain seq x y z
N MET A 1 23.93 -7.53 6.12
CA MET A 1 22.94 -8.59 6.43
C MET A 1 22.46 -9.27 5.15
N ARG A 2 22.01 -10.52 5.26
CA ARG A 2 21.25 -11.21 4.22
C ARG A 2 19.75 -11.09 4.56
N ILE A 3 18.98 -10.50 3.69
CA ILE A 3 17.57 -10.17 3.92
C ILE A 3 16.69 -10.83 2.86
N ALA A 4 15.65 -11.55 3.29
CA ALA A 4 14.62 -12.09 2.42
C ALA A 4 13.31 -11.30 2.62
N LEU A 5 12.79 -10.72 1.54
CA LEU A 5 11.48 -10.08 1.51
C LEU A 5 10.49 -11.05 0.84
N ILE A 6 9.36 -11.32 1.48
CA ILE A 6 8.40 -12.32 1.01
C ILE A 6 7.03 -11.68 0.74
N GLY A 7 6.59 -11.79 -0.50
CA GLY A 7 5.39 -11.14 -1.01
C GLY A 7 5.64 -9.74 -1.55
N GLU A 8 4.66 -9.16 -2.23
CA GLU A 8 4.73 -7.83 -2.82
C GLU A 8 3.35 -7.18 -2.88
N PHE A 9 3.27 -5.91 -2.53
CA PHE A 9 2.11 -5.05 -2.73
C PHE A 9 2.55 -3.73 -3.36
N SER A 10 2.17 -3.49 -4.62
CA SER A 10 2.32 -2.18 -5.30
C SER A 10 3.73 -1.57 -5.23
N LEU A 11 4.79 -2.39 -5.43
CA LEU A 11 6.22 -2.03 -5.37
C LEU A 11 6.77 -1.74 -3.95
N LEU A 12 6.02 -2.02 -2.90
CA LEU A 12 6.42 -1.72 -1.52
C LEU A 12 7.73 -2.45 -1.14
N HIS A 13 7.79 -3.78 -1.29
CA HIS A 13 9.02 -4.54 -1.05
C HIS A 13 10.10 -4.28 -2.11
N ASN A 14 9.71 -4.00 -3.36
CA ASN A 14 10.69 -3.63 -4.40
C ASN A 14 11.45 -2.36 -4.04
N TYR A 15 10.77 -1.29 -3.67
CA TYR A 15 11.42 -0.03 -3.30
C TYR A 15 12.21 -0.14 -1.99
N LEU A 16 11.69 -0.87 -1.00
CA LEU A 16 12.45 -1.16 0.22
C LEU A 16 13.73 -1.95 -0.10
N LYS A 17 13.64 -2.98 -0.95
CA LYS A 17 14.80 -3.77 -1.39
C LYS A 17 15.89 -2.87 -1.97
N GLU A 18 15.52 -1.94 -2.84
CA GLU A 18 16.48 -1.04 -3.48
C GLU A 18 17.18 -0.12 -2.48
N GLY A 19 16.43 0.46 -1.53
CA GLY A 19 17.01 1.25 -0.45
C GLY A 19 17.99 0.45 0.42
N LEU A 20 17.64 -0.80 0.75
CA LEU A 20 18.51 -1.69 1.52
C LEU A 20 19.76 -2.11 0.75
N ILE A 21 19.66 -2.34 -0.58
CA ILE A 21 20.83 -2.62 -1.44
C ILE A 21 21.76 -1.40 -1.48
N ASN A 22 21.22 -0.19 -1.61
CA ASN A 22 22.00 1.05 -1.58
C ASN A 22 22.76 1.24 -0.24
N LYS A 23 22.27 0.63 0.85
CA LYS A 23 22.92 0.59 2.16
C LYS A 23 23.90 -0.61 2.33
N GLY A 24 24.21 -1.32 1.24
CA GLY A 24 25.21 -2.41 1.23
C GLY A 24 24.69 -3.75 1.73
N HIS A 25 23.38 -3.99 1.76
CA HIS A 25 22.79 -5.26 2.21
C HIS A 25 22.50 -6.20 1.03
N ASN A 26 22.58 -7.51 1.27
CA ASN A 26 22.20 -8.54 0.29
C ASN A 26 20.72 -8.87 0.46
N VAL A 27 19.89 -8.41 -0.46
CA VAL A 27 18.43 -8.50 -0.37
C VAL A 27 17.85 -9.33 -1.51
N THR A 28 17.01 -10.29 -1.17
CA THR A 28 16.30 -11.14 -2.14
C THR A 28 14.80 -11.00 -1.98
N LEU A 29 14.09 -10.69 -3.06
CA LEU A 29 12.63 -10.61 -3.09
C LEU A 29 12.03 -11.88 -3.67
N PHE A 30 11.22 -12.55 -2.87
CA PHE A 30 10.43 -13.73 -3.23
C PHE A 30 8.96 -13.32 -3.36
N SER A 31 8.43 -13.24 -4.58
CA SER A 31 7.06 -12.79 -4.82
C SER A 31 6.49 -13.33 -6.12
N ASN A 32 5.16 -13.37 -6.21
CA ASN A 32 4.43 -13.62 -7.47
C ASN A 32 3.94 -12.33 -8.14
N GLY A 33 4.38 -11.16 -7.69
CA GLY A 33 4.22 -9.88 -8.38
C GLY A 33 2.88 -9.19 -8.18
N ASP A 34 2.19 -9.35 -7.05
CA ASP A 34 0.94 -8.64 -6.73
C ASP A 34 -0.17 -8.85 -7.78
N GLY A 35 -0.43 -10.12 -8.10
CA GLY A 35 -1.52 -10.55 -8.98
C GLY A 35 -1.39 -10.04 -10.41
N TRP A 36 -2.41 -9.35 -10.90
CA TRP A 36 -2.47 -8.82 -12.28
C TRP A 36 -1.44 -7.74 -12.58
N LYS A 37 -0.90 -7.04 -11.57
CA LYS A 37 0.11 -5.98 -11.72
C LYS A 37 1.48 -6.50 -12.16
N LYS A 38 1.76 -7.81 -11.99
CA LYS A 38 2.98 -8.48 -12.42
C LYS A 38 4.28 -7.77 -12.03
N MET A 39 4.34 -7.25 -10.78
CA MET A 39 5.51 -6.56 -10.25
C MET A 39 6.76 -7.46 -10.29
N PRO A 40 7.97 -6.90 -10.50
CA PRO A 40 9.20 -7.68 -10.57
C PRO A 40 9.52 -8.41 -9.26
N SER A 41 10.24 -9.51 -9.34
CA SER A 41 10.77 -10.27 -8.20
C SER A 41 11.99 -11.08 -8.62
N ASP A 42 12.89 -11.37 -7.66
CA ASP A 42 14.08 -12.20 -7.95
C ASP A 42 13.68 -13.67 -8.10
N TYR A 43 12.76 -14.12 -7.26
CA TYR A 43 12.25 -15.50 -7.31
C TYR A 43 10.73 -15.53 -7.15
N LYS A 44 10.07 -16.34 -7.96
CA LYS A 44 8.64 -16.63 -7.79
C LYS A 44 8.43 -17.63 -6.66
N LEU A 45 7.42 -17.40 -5.84
CA LEU A 45 7.01 -18.30 -4.76
C LEU A 45 6.37 -19.59 -5.30
N TYR A 46 5.67 -19.49 -6.42
CA TYR A 46 5.08 -20.60 -7.18
C TYR A 46 4.76 -20.16 -8.60
N ASN A 47 4.52 -21.12 -9.51
CA ASN A 47 4.13 -20.79 -10.87
C ASN A 47 2.69 -20.27 -10.93
N THR A 48 2.42 -19.38 -11.87
CA THR A 48 1.09 -18.81 -12.14
C THR A 48 0.69 -19.03 -13.59
N GLY A 49 -0.60 -19.10 -13.86
CA GLY A 49 -1.13 -19.22 -15.23
C GLY A 49 -1.39 -20.63 -15.72
N ARG A 50 -1.00 -21.70 -14.99
CA ARG A 50 -1.40 -23.08 -15.30
C ARG A 50 -2.85 -23.34 -14.88
N LYS A 51 -3.53 -24.28 -15.56
CA LYS A 51 -4.94 -24.66 -15.32
C LYS A 51 -5.05 -26.12 -14.81
N GLY A 52 -6.22 -26.48 -14.29
CA GLY A 52 -6.54 -27.84 -13.86
C GLY A 52 -5.64 -28.33 -12.71
N ILE A 53 -5.29 -29.60 -12.73
CA ILE A 53 -4.48 -30.27 -11.68
C ILE A 53 -3.11 -29.59 -11.50
N LYS A 54 -2.51 -29.08 -12.57
CA LYS A 54 -1.23 -28.35 -12.50
C LYS A 54 -1.35 -27.09 -11.64
N ARG A 55 -2.50 -26.41 -11.65
CA ARG A 55 -2.76 -25.26 -10.76
C ARG A 55 -2.77 -25.66 -9.29
N ILE A 56 -3.32 -26.84 -8.96
CA ILE A 56 -3.33 -27.36 -7.58
C ILE A 56 -1.89 -27.62 -7.12
N TYR A 57 -1.09 -28.26 -7.95
CA TYR A 57 0.33 -28.47 -7.67
C TYR A 57 1.06 -27.14 -7.41
N ASP A 58 0.87 -26.14 -8.29
CA ASP A 58 1.52 -24.84 -8.18
C ASP A 58 1.15 -24.11 -6.88
N PHE A 59 -0.11 -24.23 -6.46
CA PHE A 59 -0.63 -23.49 -5.32
C PHE A 59 -0.34 -24.12 -3.96
N TYR A 60 -0.26 -25.45 -3.90
CA TYR A 60 -0.16 -26.19 -2.64
C TYR A 60 1.13 -26.99 -2.46
N ILE A 61 1.77 -27.41 -3.54
CA ILE A 61 2.94 -28.31 -3.48
C ILE A 61 4.22 -27.55 -3.82
N GLU A 62 4.23 -26.81 -4.92
CA GLU A 62 5.42 -26.09 -5.36
C GLU A 62 6.00 -25.12 -4.31
N PRO A 63 5.18 -24.31 -3.57
CA PRO A 63 5.69 -23.45 -2.50
C PRO A 63 6.45 -24.23 -1.43
N LEU A 64 6.03 -25.48 -1.10
CA LEU A 64 6.69 -26.34 -0.12
C LEU A 64 8.12 -26.77 -0.51
N TYR A 65 8.44 -26.72 -1.79
CA TYR A 65 9.81 -26.96 -2.28
C TYR A 65 10.60 -25.65 -2.39
N ARG A 66 9.97 -24.60 -2.89
CA ARG A 66 10.65 -23.34 -3.14
C ARG A 66 11.07 -22.62 -1.86
N PHE A 67 10.26 -22.67 -0.79
CA PHE A 67 10.62 -22.03 0.47
C PHE A 67 11.88 -22.60 1.12
N LYS A 68 12.25 -23.87 0.81
CA LYS A 68 13.48 -24.51 1.33
C LYS A 68 14.75 -23.74 0.95
N LYS A 69 14.69 -22.90 -0.10
CA LYS A 69 15.77 -22.02 -0.52
C LYS A 69 15.91 -20.79 0.40
N ILE A 70 14.89 -20.47 1.19
CA ILE A 70 14.86 -19.31 2.10
C ILE A 70 15.38 -19.77 3.46
N LYS A 71 16.71 -19.89 3.56
CA LYS A 71 17.42 -20.32 4.78
C LYS A 71 18.70 -19.55 4.99
N GLY A 72 19.07 -19.31 6.26
CA GLY A 72 20.31 -18.63 6.65
C GLY A 72 20.27 -17.13 6.35
N TYR A 73 19.07 -16.54 6.32
CA TYR A 73 18.89 -15.10 6.28
C TYR A 73 18.91 -14.53 7.70
N ASP A 74 19.48 -13.32 7.85
CA ASP A 74 19.43 -12.58 9.10
C ASP A 74 18.01 -12.10 9.39
N ILE A 75 17.34 -11.59 8.34
CA ILE A 75 15.95 -11.12 8.40
C ILE A 75 15.14 -11.81 7.30
N VAL A 76 13.98 -12.34 7.67
CA VAL A 76 12.91 -12.73 6.75
C VAL A 76 11.71 -11.84 7.04
N GLN A 77 11.30 -10.99 6.10
CA GLN A 77 10.16 -10.10 6.27
C GLN A 77 9.00 -10.52 5.37
N LEU A 78 7.83 -10.72 5.98
CA LEU A 78 6.57 -11.01 5.32
C LEU A 78 5.82 -9.71 5.05
N ILE A 79 5.17 -9.58 3.88
CA ILE A 79 4.31 -8.42 3.56
C ILE A 79 2.89 -8.52 4.14
N SER A 80 2.52 -9.69 4.59
CA SER A 80 1.19 -10.01 5.13
C SER A 80 1.28 -11.28 5.96
N PRO A 81 0.39 -11.51 6.94
CA PRO A 81 0.34 -12.77 7.67
C PRO A 81 0.05 -13.98 6.77
N LEU A 82 -0.71 -13.78 5.69
CA LEU A 82 -1.03 -14.83 4.73
C LEU A 82 -0.39 -14.53 3.37
N VAL A 83 0.82 -15.04 3.16
CA VAL A 83 1.54 -14.95 1.89
C VAL A 83 1.28 -16.16 0.98
N PHE A 84 0.97 -17.30 1.58
CA PHE A 84 0.67 -18.55 0.91
C PHE A 84 -0.79 -18.95 1.10
N SER A 85 -1.23 -20.03 0.43
CA SER A 85 -2.54 -20.61 0.70
C SER A 85 -2.66 -21.03 2.19
N SER A 86 -3.81 -20.77 2.82
CA SER A 86 -4.07 -21.07 4.23
C SER A 86 -3.68 -22.48 4.67
N PHE A 87 -3.84 -23.51 3.79
CA PHE A 87 -3.49 -24.89 4.11
C PHE A 87 -2.00 -25.15 4.32
N ILE A 88 -1.12 -24.32 3.71
CA ILE A 88 0.33 -24.51 3.76
C ILE A 88 1.04 -23.32 4.41
N ASN A 89 0.36 -22.18 4.56
CA ASN A 89 0.96 -20.92 5.03
C ASN A 89 1.72 -21.14 6.34
N ASN A 90 1.04 -21.55 7.40
CA ASN A 90 1.64 -21.65 8.72
C ASN A 90 2.74 -22.73 8.80
N LYS A 91 2.62 -23.81 8.01
CA LYS A 91 3.71 -24.81 7.88
C LYS A 91 4.98 -24.15 7.29
N ILE A 92 4.83 -23.34 6.25
CA ILE A 92 5.95 -22.65 5.63
C ILE A 92 6.51 -21.60 6.60
N ILE A 93 5.65 -20.78 7.24
CA ILE A 93 6.07 -19.72 8.16
C ILE A 93 6.84 -20.30 9.36
N ARG A 94 6.37 -21.39 9.98
CA ARG A 94 7.13 -22.09 11.05
C ARG A 94 8.51 -22.57 10.57
N ALA A 95 8.60 -23.06 9.33
CA ALA A 95 9.87 -23.48 8.77
C ALA A 95 10.79 -22.29 8.46
N LEU A 96 10.26 -21.16 8.00
CA LEU A 96 11.01 -19.92 7.82
C LEU A 96 11.56 -19.41 9.16
N LYS A 97 10.74 -19.41 10.22
CA LYS A 97 11.16 -19.05 11.57
C LYS A 97 12.29 -19.95 12.09
N LYS A 98 12.20 -21.26 11.86
CA LYS A 98 13.21 -22.23 12.31
C LYS A 98 14.56 -22.09 11.58
N ASN A 99 14.52 -21.74 10.29
CA ASN A 99 15.70 -21.80 9.41
C ASN A 99 16.39 -20.44 9.19
N ASN A 100 15.91 -19.38 9.81
CA ASN A 100 16.44 -18.03 9.69
C ASN A 100 16.54 -17.38 11.09
N LYS A 101 17.28 -16.28 11.18
CA LYS A 101 17.55 -15.66 12.49
C LYS A 101 16.31 -14.94 13.04
N HIS A 102 15.75 -14.02 12.28
CA HIS A 102 14.55 -13.27 12.68
C HIS A 102 13.47 -13.33 11.62
N LEU A 103 12.21 -13.40 12.07
CA LEU A 103 11.02 -13.36 11.25
C LEU A 103 10.22 -12.10 11.59
N VAL A 104 9.99 -11.24 10.61
CA VAL A 104 9.33 -9.93 10.76
C VAL A 104 8.07 -9.88 9.92
N LEU A 105 7.03 -9.25 10.42
CA LEU A 105 5.82 -8.92 9.68
C LEU A 105 5.81 -7.43 9.33
N MET A 106 5.80 -7.09 8.05
CA MET A 106 5.37 -5.78 7.58
C MET A 106 3.85 -5.78 7.52
N ALA A 107 3.19 -5.02 8.37
CA ALA A 107 1.75 -4.88 8.33
C ALA A 107 1.38 -3.84 7.26
N ALA A 108 0.96 -4.33 6.09
CA ALA A 108 0.67 -3.53 4.90
C ALA A 108 -0.65 -3.90 4.21
N GLY A 109 -1.50 -4.67 4.86
CA GLY A 109 -2.80 -5.10 4.32
C GLY A 109 -3.85 -5.25 5.40
N ASN A 110 -5.11 -5.09 5.01
CA ASN A 110 -6.25 -5.26 5.91
C ASN A 110 -6.39 -6.74 6.29
N ASP A 111 -6.00 -7.06 7.50
CA ASP A 111 -6.02 -8.39 8.09
C ASP A 111 -6.96 -8.49 9.29
N TYR A 112 -6.88 -9.58 10.04
CA TYR A 112 -7.70 -9.80 11.23
C TYR A 112 -7.56 -8.67 12.26
N ALA A 113 -6.36 -8.15 12.48
CA ALA A 113 -6.12 -7.12 13.48
C ALA A 113 -6.84 -5.81 13.12
N THR A 114 -6.76 -5.39 11.86
CA THR A 114 -7.46 -4.21 11.33
C THR A 114 -8.99 -4.39 11.38
N VAL A 115 -9.48 -5.57 10.98
CA VAL A 115 -10.92 -5.90 11.04
C VAL A 115 -11.44 -5.91 12.47
N THR A 116 -10.65 -6.42 13.43
CA THR A 116 -11.00 -6.41 14.83
C THR A 116 -11.10 -4.98 15.36
N ALA A 117 -10.12 -4.13 15.08
CA ALA A 117 -10.15 -2.73 15.50
C ALA A 117 -11.36 -1.95 14.92
N TYR A 118 -11.78 -2.29 13.70
CA TYR A 118 -13.00 -1.73 13.12
C TYR A 118 -14.27 -2.25 13.85
N LYS A 119 -14.38 -3.56 14.10
CA LYS A 119 -15.51 -4.15 14.83
C LYS A 119 -15.66 -3.61 16.25
N GLU A 120 -14.54 -3.27 16.90
CA GLU A 120 -14.48 -2.64 18.22
C GLU A 120 -14.75 -1.13 18.20
N GLY A 121 -14.98 -0.53 17.02
CA GLY A 121 -15.25 0.90 16.86
C GLY A 121 -14.03 1.82 17.05
N ILE A 122 -12.83 1.26 17.10
CA ILE A 122 -11.57 2.01 17.24
C ILE A 122 -11.19 2.65 15.91
N LEU A 123 -11.23 1.87 14.84
CA LEU A 123 -11.17 2.37 13.48
C LEU A 123 -12.59 2.58 12.96
N LYS A 124 -12.83 3.74 12.35
CA LYS A 124 -14.13 4.10 11.79
C LYS A 124 -14.02 4.17 10.27
N HIS A 125 -15.11 3.89 9.57
CA HIS A 125 -15.30 4.12 8.14
C HIS A 125 -14.51 3.26 7.17
N ILE A 126 -13.38 2.65 7.52
CA ILE A 126 -12.51 1.91 6.60
C ILE A 126 -13.19 0.71 5.90
N PHE A 127 -14.26 0.15 6.47
CA PHE A 127 -15.03 -0.96 5.89
C PHE A 127 -16.54 -0.65 5.76
N ASP A 128 -16.97 0.60 5.93
CA ASP A 128 -18.38 0.97 5.83
C ASP A 128 -18.95 0.61 4.44
N TYR A 129 -18.12 0.72 3.42
CA TYR A 129 -18.49 0.46 2.02
C TYR A 129 -17.89 -0.86 1.48
N ASP A 130 -16.84 -1.43 2.08
CA ASP A 130 -16.21 -2.70 1.69
C ASP A 130 -16.60 -3.84 2.64
N LYS A 131 -17.90 -4.14 2.70
CA LYS A 131 -18.42 -5.23 3.53
C LYS A 131 -17.96 -6.61 3.08
N GLU A 132 -17.60 -6.79 1.81
CA GLU A 132 -17.06 -8.05 1.31
C GLU A 132 -15.74 -8.43 2.02
N HIS A 133 -14.96 -7.42 2.39
CA HIS A 133 -13.74 -7.66 3.16
C HIS A 133 -14.05 -8.21 4.56
N LEU A 134 -15.08 -7.69 5.23
CA LEU A 134 -15.50 -8.15 6.57
C LEU A 134 -16.00 -9.60 6.56
N ILE A 135 -16.69 -10.03 5.48
CA ILE A 135 -17.19 -11.41 5.34
C ILE A 135 -16.05 -12.44 5.38
N LYS A 136 -14.86 -12.08 4.88
CA LYS A 136 -13.68 -12.95 4.93
C LYS A 136 -13.22 -13.27 6.35
N TYR A 137 -13.65 -12.49 7.34
CA TYR A 137 -13.33 -12.61 8.76
C TYR A 137 -14.59 -12.85 9.61
N ASP A 138 -15.62 -13.47 9.02
CA ASP A 138 -16.81 -13.88 9.75
C ASP A 138 -16.52 -15.15 10.56
N GLU A 139 -16.51 -15.02 11.89
CA GLU A 139 -16.25 -16.11 12.82
C GLU A 139 -17.37 -17.19 12.83
N LYS A 140 -18.53 -16.90 12.26
CA LYS A 140 -19.60 -17.87 12.08
C LYS A 140 -19.26 -18.89 10.97
N THR A 141 -18.40 -18.52 10.02
CA THR A 141 -17.99 -19.40 8.93
C THR A 141 -16.72 -20.18 9.26
N LEU A 142 -16.64 -21.44 8.79
CA LEU A 142 -15.40 -22.23 8.94
C LEU A 142 -14.20 -21.54 8.29
N LYS A 143 -14.40 -20.96 7.10
CA LYS A 143 -13.34 -20.25 6.35
C LYS A 143 -12.83 -19.04 7.12
N GLY A 144 -13.71 -18.24 7.70
CA GLY A 144 -13.32 -17.08 8.51
C GLY A 144 -12.56 -17.49 9.77
N ARG A 145 -13.03 -18.51 10.51
CA ARG A 145 -12.31 -19.03 11.69
C ARG A 145 -10.93 -19.55 11.35
N LEU A 146 -10.78 -20.31 10.26
CA LEU A 146 -9.47 -20.82 9.83
C LEU A 146 -8.53 -19.67 9.47
N LYS A 147 -9.02 -18.67 8.73
CA LYS A 147 -8.23 -17.51 8.34
C LYS A 147 -7.74 -16.73 9.57
N ILE A 148 -8.63 -16.43 10.51
CA ILE A 148 -8.31 -15.73 11.75
C ILE A 148 -7.28 -16.52 12.57
N ARG A 149 -7.48 -17.83 12.74
CA ARG A 149 -6.54 -18.69 13.44
C ARG A 149 -5.15 -18.64 12.80
N ASP A 150 -5.09 -18.75 11.48
CA ASP A 150 -3.82 -18.81 10.76
C ASP A 150 -3.06 -17.48 10.86
N GLU A 151 -3.76 -16.35 10.79
CA GLU A 151 -3.13 -15.03 10.97
C GLU A 151 -2.64 -14.82 12.41
N LYS A 152 -3.43 -15.20 13.42
CA LYS A 152 -3.02 -15.15 14.84
C LYS A 152 -1.76 -15.97 15.08
N GLU A 153 -1.68 -17.18 14.55
CA GLU A 153 -0.51 -18.04 14.70
C GLU A 153 0.75 -17.38 14.09
N VAL A 154 0.62 -16.71 12.93
CA VAL A 154 1.75 -15.98 12.36
C VAL A 154 2.22 -14.84 13.27
N LEU A 155 1.29 -14.13 13.92
CA LEU A 155 1.64 -13.09 14.90
C LEU A 155 2.39 -13.64 16.11
N ASP A 156 2.06 -14.85 16.56
CA ASP A 156 2.81 -15.50 17.63
C ASP A 156 4.25 -15.85 17.22
N LEU A 157 4.44 -16.22 15.95
CA LEU A 157 5.74 -16.66 15.40
C LEU A 157 6.70 -15.52 15.06
N VAL A 158 6.21 -14.34 14.68
CA VAL A 158 7.06 -13.20 14.31
C VAL A 158 7.74 -12.58 15.53
N ASP A 159 8.92 -12.03 15.33
CA ASP A 159 9.69 -11.32 16.36
C ASP A 159 9.32 -9.85 16.46
N LEU A 160 8.86 -9.26 15.33
CA LEU A 160 8.55 -7.85 15.20
C LEU A 160 7.40 -7.66 14.19
N VAL A 161 6.53 -6.70 14.46
CA VAL A 161 5.49 -6.21 13.53
C VAL A 161 5.79 -4.75 13.21
N ILE A 162 5.98 -4.44 11.94
CA ILE A 162 6.26 -3.07 11.45
C ILE A 162 5.04 -2.58 10.67
N PRO A 163 4.20 -1.71 11.24
CA PRO A 163 3.08 -1.12 10.53
C PRO A 163 3.56 -0.07 9.51
N THR A 164 2.94 -0.05 8.33
CA THR A 164 3.23 0.93 7.26
C THR A 164 2.28 2.12 7.26
N SER A 165 1.25 2.09 8.10
CA SER A 165 0.26 3.15 8.23
C SER A 165 -0.40 3.16 9.61
N TYR A 166 -1.11 4.24 9.91
CA TYR A 166 -1.87 4.41 11.15
C TYR A 166 -2.86 3.27 11.40
N ILE A 167 -3.64 2.89 10.39
CA ILE A 167 -4.67 1.84 10.57
C ILE A 167 -4.06 0.51 11.00
N TYR A 168 -2.88 0.17 10.46
CA TYR A 168 -2.18 -1.05 10.86
C TYR A 168 -1.57 -0.91 12.27
N LYS A 169 -1.01 0.26 12.61
CA LYS A 169 -0.55 0.53 13.98
C LYS A 169 -1.66 0.35 15.00
N VAL A 170 -2.85 0.91 14.72
CA VAL A 170 -4.02 0.80 15.58
C VAL A 170 -4.54 -0.65 15.64
N GLY A 171 -4.56 -1.35 14.51
CA GLY A 171 -4.94 -2.76 14.45
C GLY A 171 -4.10 -3.65 15.39
N TYR A 172 -2.80 -3.38 15.46
CA TYR A 172 -1.86 -4.15 16.28
C TYR A 172 -1.53 -3.52 17.64
N LYS A 173 -2.23 -2.46 18.08
CA LYS A 173 -1.91 -1.66 19.28
C LYS A 173 -1.66 -2.46 20.57
N ASN A 174 -2.30 -3.61 20.72
CA ASN A 174 -2.18 -4.49 21.90
C ASN A 174 -1.07 -5.55 21.73
N ASN A 175 -0.36 -5.58 20.62
CA ASN A 175 0.73 -6.53 20.40
C ASN A 175 2.06 -5.91 20.89
N PRO A 176 2.76 -6.52 21.88
CA PRO A 176 4.02 -5.97 22.41
C PRO A 176 5.16 -5.95 21.39
N LYS A 177 5.02 -6.67 20.27
CA LYS A 177 6.03 -6.74 19.19
C LYS A 177 5.86 -5.63 18.15
N VAL A 178 4.88 -4.72 18.30
CA VAL A 178 4.62 -3.68 17.30
C VAL A 178 5.61 -2.51 17.45
N SER A 179 6.22 -2.11 16.34
CA SER A 179 7.07 -0.91 16.28
C SER A 179 6.25 0.37 16.04
N ASN A 180 6.95 1.49 15.91
CA ASN A 180 6.39 2.70 15.31
C ASN A 180 6.10 2.47 13.83
N VAL A 181 5.23 3.30 13.25
CA VAL A 181 4.94 3.29 11.81
C VAL A 181 6.22 3.64 11.05
N ILE A 182 6.54 2.84 10.04
CA ILE A 182 7.57 3.19 9.06
C ILE A 182 6.86 3.54 7.75
N PRO A 183 7.02 4.78 7.23
CA PRO A 183 6.34 5.23 6.02
C PRO A 183 6.65 4.39 4.79
N LEU A 184 5.80 4.49 3.78
CA LEU A 184 5.94 3.78 2.52
C LEU A 184 7.21 4.24 1.77
N PRO A 185 8.08 3.33 1.28
CA PRO A 185 9.27 3.68 0.50
C PRO A 185 8.92 4.04 -0.94
N ILE A 186 9.60 5.03 -1.50
CA ILE A 186 9.58 5.37 -2.93
C ILE A 186 11.00 5.44 -3.45
N ASN A 187 11.30 4.71 -4.52
CA ASN A 187 12.58 4.86 -5.21
C ASN A 187 12.52 6.06 -6.17
N LEU A 188 13.03 7.19 -5.72
CA LEU A 188 13.02 8.45 -6.46
C LEU A 188 13.88 8.42 -7.73
N ALA A 189 14.85 7.53 -7.83
CA ALA A 189 15.62 7.33 -9.05
C ALA A 189 14.81 6.68 -10.18
N LYS A 190 13.73 5.96 -9.84
CA LYS A 190 12.82 5.30 -10.80
C LYS A 190 11.52 6.07 -11.03
N VAL A 191 11.26 7.08 -10.24
CA VAL A 191 10.06 7.92 -10.36
C VAL A 191 10.46 9.32 -10.77
N GLU A 192 10.39 9.57 -12.07
CA GLU A 192 10.73 10.85 -12.68
C GLU A 192 9.77 11.95 -12.19
N TYR A 193 10.33 13.11 -11.83
CA TYR A 193 9.57 14.32 -11.57
C TYR A 193 9.10 14.94 -12.87
N ILE A 194 7.84 15.31 -12.95
CA ILE A 194 7.22 15.97 -14.09
C ILE A 194 6.66 17.31 -13.61
N GLN A 195 7.14 18.41 -14.18
CA GLN A 195 6.61 19.74 -13.88
C GLN A 195 5.11 19.80 -14.15
N ASN A 196 4.32 20.17 -13.13
CA ASN A 196 2.86 20.06 -13.15
C ASN A 196 2.19 21.27 -13.79
N LYS A 197 2.57 21.61 -15.01
CA LYS A 197 1.98 22.73 -15.76
C LYS A 197 0.56 22.42 -16.20
N VAL A 198 -0.34 23.38 -16.01
CA VAL A 198 -1.67 23.36 -16.62
C VAL A 198 -1.57 24.07 -17.96
N ILE A 199 -1.72 23.34 -19.06
CA ILE A 199 -1.59 23.90 -20.43
C ILE A 199 -2.93 24.52 -20.86
N ASP A 200 -3.96 23.71 -21.02
CA ASP A 200 -5.31 24.13 -21.43
C ASP A 200 -6.30 23.94 -20.30
N LYS A 201 -6.67 22.70 -19.99
CA LYS A 201 -7.58 22.36 -18.89
C LYS A 201 -6.81 21.71 -17.73
N ILE A 202 -7.36 21.84 -16.52
CA ILE A 202 -6.86 21.08 -15.38
C ILE A 202 -7.34 19.65 -15.54
N VAL A 203 -6.41 18.69 -15.63
CA VAL A 203 -6.71 17.28 -15.79
C VAL A 203 -6.78 16.60 -14.43
N PHE A 204 -7.97 16.14 -14.06
CA PHE A 204 -8.24 15.36 -12.85
C PHE A 204 -8.34 13.88 -13.20
N PHE A 205 -7.70 13.02 -12.39
CA PHE A 205 -7.72 11.58 -12.59
C PHE A 205 -8.10 10.82 -11.32
N HIS A 206 -9.01 9.84 -11.46
CA HIS A 206 -9.30 8.84 -10.44
C HIS A 206 -9.09 7.44 -11.01
N GLY A 207 -8.16 6.68 -10.40
CA GLY A 207 -7.82 5.32 -10.82
C GLY A 207 -8.72 4.26 -10.21
N LEU A 208 -9.46 3.52 -11.05
CA LEU A 208 -10.37 2.45 -10.64
C LEU A 208 -9.62 1.18 -10.26
N ASN A 209 -9.50 0.93 -8.98
CA ASN A 209 -9.16 -0.36 -8.38
C ASN A 209 -9.72 -0.37 -6.96
N ARG A 210 -10.28 -1.46 -6.48
CA ARG A 210 -10.90 -1.57 -5.14
C ARG A 210 -11.90 -0.42 -4.89
N GLU A 211 -12.84 -0.23 -5.80
CA GLU A 211 -13.74 0.93 -5.87
C GLU A 211 -14.48 1.20 -4.54
N LEU A 212 -14.96 0.14 -3.87
CA LEU A 212 -15.65 0.26 -2.58
C LEU A 212 -14.71 0.79 -1.48
N ALA A 213 -13.52 0.22 -1.36
CA ALA A 213 -12.54 0.64 -0.34
C ALA A 213 -12.00 2.05 -0.58
N LYS A 214 -11.92 2.49 -1.83
CA LYS A 214 -11.49 3.84 -2.18
C LYS A 214 -12.58 4.91 -2.04
N GLY A 215 -13.84 4.51 -1.98
CA GLY A 215 -14.96 5.45 -2.00
C GLY A 215 -15.20 6.08 -3.38
N THR A 216 -14.98 5.30 -4.45
CA THR A 216 -15.13 5.75 -5.86
C THR A 216 -16.48 6.40 -6.12
N PHE A 217 -17.55 5.96 -5.47
CA PHE A 217 -18.88 6.56 -5.59
C PHE A 217 -18.86 8.07 -5.27
N PHE A 218 -18.24 8.46 -4.15
CA PHE A 218 -18.16 9.86 -3.72
C PHE A 218 -17.26 10.68 -4.65
N ILE A 219 -16.11 10.11 -4.99
CA ILE A 219 -15.13 10.78 -5.87
C ILE A 219 -15.74 11.01 -7.25
N ARG A 220 -16.38 9.99 -7.82
CA ARG A 220 -17.05 10.08 -9.14
C ARG A 220 -18.12 11.16 -9.11
N GLY A 221 -19.05 11.15 -8.15
CA GLY A 221 -20.12 12.12 -8.05
C GLY A 221 -19.61 13.57 -7.97
N ALA A 222 -18.52 13.80 -7.20
CA ALA A 222 -17.90 15.12 -7.10
C ALA A 222 -17.23 15.54 -8.43
N MET A 223 -16.52 14.63 -9.08
CA MET A 223 -15.85 14.90 -10.36
C MET A 223 -16.84 15.16 -11.50
N GLU A 224 -17.96 14.42 -11.56
CA GLU A 224 -19.03 14.64 -12.52
C GLU A 224 -19.68 16.02 -12.31
N LYS A 225 -20.02 16.37 -11.06
CA LYS A 225 -20.53 17.69 -10.69
C LYS A 225 -19.56 18.83 -11.08
N LEU A 226 -18.24 18.61 -10.91
CA LEU A 226 -17.22 19.58 -11.34
C LEU A 226 -17.24 19.75 -12.87
N LYS A 227 -17.29 18.67 -13.61
CA LYS A 227 -17.32 18.69 -15.09
C LYS A 227 -18.54 19.45 -15.64
N GLU A 228 -19.69 19.29 -14.99
CA GLU A 228 -20.93 20.00 -15.37
C GLU A 228 -20.82 21.52 -15.14
N ASN A 229 -20.23 21.93 -14.02
CA ASN A 229 -20.14 23.33 -13.65
C ASN A 229 -18.93 24.08 -14.27
N TYR A 230 -17.87 23.35 -14.63
CA TYR A 230 -16.61 23.90 -15.19
C TYR A 230 -16.16 23.21 -16.48
N PRO A 231 -17.06 23.04 -17.50
CA PRO A 231 -16.76 22.22 -18.68
C PRO A 231 -15.59 22.72 -19.53
N ASN A 232 -15.30 24.03 -19.44
CA ASN A 232 -14.22 24.66 -20.20
C ASN A 232 -12.89 24.65 -19.46
N ASP A 233 -12.86 24.47 -18.13
CA ASP A 233 -11.68 24.58 -17.28
C ASP A 233 -11.07 23.25 -16.90
N VAL A 234 -11.85 22.14 -16.97
CA VAL A 234 -11.45 20.83 -16.47
C VAL A 234 -11.60 19.72 -17.49
N GLU A 235 -10.69 18.74 -17.41
CA GLU A 235 -10.81 17.41 -18.01
C GLU A 235 -10.88 16.36 -16.89
N ILE A 236 -11.89 15.47 -16.98
CA ILE A 236 -12.11 14.41 -15.99
C ILE A 236 -11.80 13.06 -16.62
N ILE A 237 -10.90 12.30 -15.97
CA ILE A 237 -10.55 10.94 -16.36
C ILE A 237 -10.86 10.02 -15.17
N ILE A 238 -11.75 9.05 -15.37
CA ILE A 238 -12.06 8.00 -14.42
C ILE A 238 -11.88 6.67 -15.15
N ASP A 239 -10.76 6.00 -14.91
CA ASP A 239 -10.37 4.80 -15.63
C ASP A 239 -9.55 3.85 -14.74
N GLY A 240 -9.47 2.57 -15.09
CA GLY A 240 -8.80 1.59 -14.27
C GLY A 240 -8.54 0.26 -14.94
N HIS A 241 -7.88 -0.65 -14.19
CA HIS A 241 -7.42 -1.94 -14.70
C HIS A 241 -6.49 -1.84 -15.92
N LEU A 242 -5.83 -0.70 -16.07
CA LEU A 242 -4.94 -0.38 -17.18
C LEU A 242 -3.59 -1.10 -17.03
N PRO A 243 -2.96 -1.50 -18.14
CA PRO A 243 -1.54 -1.86 -18.14
C PRO A 243 -0.70 -0.73 -17.54
N TYR A 244 0.40 -1.08 -16.86
CA TYR A 244 1.22 -0.10 -16.15
C TYR A 244 1.69 1.05 -17.05
N ASP A 245 2.12 0.76 -18.28
CA ASP A 245 2.61 1.78 -19.22
C ASP A 245 1.51 2.77 -19.65
N GLU A 246 0.28 2.31 -19.81
CA GLU A 246 -0.87 3.18 -20.11
C GLU A 246 -1.26 4.03 -18.90
N TYR A 247 -1.27 3.43 -17.71
CA TYR A 247 -1.46 4.15 -16.46
C TYR A 247 -0.45 5.29 -16.29
N ILE A 248 0.83 5.04 -16.54
CA ILE A 248 1.89 6.05 -16.43
C ILE A 248 1.73 7.19 -17.45
N LYS A 249 1.25 6.91 -18.66
CA LYS A 249 0.92 7.94 -19.66
C LYS A 249 -0.21 8.84 -19.19
N ILE A 250 -1.25 8.27 -18.56
CA ILE A 250 -2.35 9.07 -17.98
C ILE A 250 -1.82 9.95 -16.85
N ILE A 251 -1.06 9.38 -15.91
CA ILE A 251 -0.43 10.15 -14.83
C ILE A 251 0.44 11.28 -15.39
N GLY A 252 1.15 11.04 -16.50
CA GLY A 252 2.00 12.06 -17.14
C GLY A 252 1.23 13.34 -17.50
N LYS A 253 0.04 13.22 -18.05
CA LYS A 253 -0.81 14.36 -18.45
C LYS A 253 -1.74 14.87 -17.36
N THR A 254 -1.88 14.16 -16.24
CA THR A 254 -2.75 14.54 -15.12
C THR A 254 -2.12 15.66 -14.29
N ASN A 255 -2.93 16.57 -13.78
CA ASN A 255 -2.52 17.60 -12.82
C ASN A 255 -2.87 17.21 -11.39
N VAL A 256 -4.06 16.66 -11.18
CA VAL A 256 -4.63 16.36 -9.85
C VAL A 256 -5.11 14.91 -9.81
N ILE A 257 -4.65 14.16 -8.81
CA ILE A 257 -5.04 12.77 -8.60
C ILE A 257 -5.93 12.66 -7.38
N LEU A 258 -7.10 12.02 -7.55
CA LEU A 258 -7.96 11.61 -6.45
C LEU A 258 -7.72 10.12 -6.19
N ASP A 259 -7.27 9.75 -4.96
CA ASP A 259 -6.95 8.35 -4.67
C ASP A 259 -8.03 7.67 -3.83
N GLN A 260 -8.14 7.92 -2.53
CA GLN A 260 -9.13 7.28 -1.65
C GLN A 260 -9.68 8.27 -0.61
N CYS A 261 -10.97 8.08 -0.21
CA CYS A 261 -11.65 8.94 0.76
C CYS A 261 -12.30 8.16 1.94
N CYS A 262 -12.06 6.84 2.02
CA CYS A 262 -12.62 5.97 3.06
C CYS A 262 -11.55 5.38 3.99
N ASP A 263 -10.45 6.09 4.23
CA ASP A 263 -9.30 5.64 5.02
C ASP A 263 -8.81 6.77 5.93
N TYR A 264 -7.72 6.55 6.65
CA TYR A 264 -7.00 7.54 7.45
C TYR A 264 -5.74 8.04 6.75
N ASP A 265 -5.11 7.16 5.99
CA ASP A 265 -3.81 7.36 5.38
C ASP A 265 -3.92 7.42 3.86
N TYR A 266 -2.92 8.03 3.24
CA TYR A 266 -2.67 7.89 1.82
C TYR A 266 -1.79 6.66 1.53
N GLY A 267 -1.99 6.03 0.36
CA GLY A 267 -1.29 4.80 -0.03
C GLY A 267 -0.17 5.02 -1.05
N MET A 268 0.39 3.90 -1.54
CA MET A 268 1.48 3.89 -2.54
C MET A 268 1.15 4.70 -3.80
N ASN A 269 -0.11 4.67 -4.26
CA ASN A 269 -0.52 5.42 -5.45
C ASN A 269 -0.38 6.93 -5.24
N ALA A 270 -0.80 7.43 -4.08
CA ALA A 270 -0.64 8.82 -3.71
C ALA A 270 0.84 9.22 -3.60
N CYS A 271 1.68 8.38 -2.96
CA CYS A 271 3.11 8.63 -2.83
C CYS A 271 3.82 8.68 -4.20
N VAL A 272 3.53 7.74 -5.11
CA VAL A 272 4.09 7.74 -6.48
C VAL A 272 3.63 8.96 -7.27
N SER A 273 2.37 9.37 -7.09
CA SER A 273 1.82 10.56 -7.75
C SER A 273 2.46 11.85 -7.25
N MET A 274 2.62 11.99 -5.93
CA MET A 274 3.37 13.10 -5.34
C MET A 274 4.84 13.14 -5.80
N ALA A 275 5.49 11.96 -5.88
CA ALA A 275 6.86 11.85 -6.38
C ALA A 275 6.99 12.33 -7.83
N ARG A 276 5.94 12.16 -8.65
CA ARG A 276 5.86 12.69 -10.02
C ARG A 276 5.48 14.16 -10.09
N GLY A 277 5.33 14.83 -8.96
CA GLY A 277 4.96 16.26 -8.91
C GLY A 277 3.47 16.51 -9.12
N LYS A 278 2.59 15.55 -8.87
CA LYS A 278 1.14 15.76 -8.99
C LYS A 278 0.54 16.27 -7.70
N VAL A 279 -0.52 17.06 -7.80
CA VAL A 279 -1.38 17.39 -6.66
C VAL A 279 -2.19 16.15 -6.32
N VAL A 280 -2.26 15.80 -5.04
CA VAL A 280 -2.99 14.61 -4.58
C VAL A 280 -4.10 15.00 -3.62
N MET A 281 -5.31 14.50 -3.90
CA MET A 281 -6.46 14.52 -3.00
C MET A 281 -6.69 13.12 -2.47
N CYS A 282 -6.58 12.92 -1.17
CA CYS A 282 -6.66 11.60 -0.54
C CYS A 282 -6.98 11.74 0.95
N CYS A 283 -7.22 10.62 1.63
CA CYS A 283 -7.21 10.63 3.09
C CYS A 283 -5.82 11.04 3.61
N SER A 284 -5.81 11.91 4.61
CA SER A 284 -4.60 12.34 5.32
C SER A 284 -5.02 12.96 6.65
N THR A 285 -5.23 12.13 7.67
CA THR A 285 -5.68 12.60 8.98
C THR A 285 -4.50 13.07 9.84
N LYS A 286 -4.78 13.91 10.84
CA LYS A 286 -3.75 14.38 11.77
C LYS A 286 -3.15 13.25 12.58
N GLU A 287 -3.96 12.26 12.95
CA GLU A 287 -3.53 11.07 13.66
C GLU A 287 -2.52 10.26 12.83
N ALA A 288 -2.83 10.06 11.55
CA ALA A 288 -1.95 9.35 10.63
C ALA A 288 -0.61 10.09 10.39
N LEU A 289 -0.66 11.40 10.20
CA LEU A 289 0.55 12.21 10.05
C LEU A 289 1.43 12.20 11.29
N LYS A 290 0.84 12.21 12.48
CA LYS A 290 1.57 12.14 13.75
C LYS A 290 2.37 10.83 13.89
N GLU A 291 1.83 9.71 13.42
CA GLU A 291 2.52 8.41 13.48
C GLU A 291 3.78 8.34 12.61
N ILE A 292 3.91 9.23 11.65
CA ILE A 292 5.10 9.35 10.78
C ILE A 292 5.91 10.62 11.07
N ASP A 293 5.72 11.24 12.24
CA ASP A 293 6.41 12.45 12.71
C ASP A 293 6.24 13.66 11.75
N GLN A 294 5.03 13.83 11.19
CA GLN A 294 4.70 14.96 10.34
C GLN A 294 3.53 15.77 10.93
N GLU A 295 3.65 17.09 10.91
CA GLU A 295 2.58 18.01 11.32
C GLU A 295 1.60 18.27 10.18
N SER A 296 2.09 18.22 8.94
CA SER A 296 1.29 18.45 7.73
C SER A 296 1.84 17.68 6.53
N SER A 297 1.03 17.54 5.51
CA SER A 297 1.42 17.00 4.20
C SER A 297 0.86 17.89 3.08
N PRO A 298 1.41 17.81 1.86
CA PRO A 298 0.86 18.49 0.69
C PRO A 298 -0.42 17.82 0.16
N VAL A 299 -0.83 16.69 0.72
CA VAL A 299 -2.07 16.01 0.35
C VAL A 299 -3.25 16.88 0.78
N ILE A 300 -4.18 17.13 -0.15
CA ILE A 300 -5.46 17.78 0.15
C ILE A 300 -6.38 16.73 0.75
N PRO A 301 -6.72 16.81 2.05
CA PRO A 301 -7.51 15.77 2.71
C PRO A 301 -8.95 15.79 2.20
N ILE A 302 -9.47 14.62 1.83
CA ILE A 302 -10.86 14.42 1.41
C ILE A 302 -11.53 13.34 2.26
N SER A 303 -12.85 13.44 2.42
CA SER A 303 -13.69 12.51 3.15
C SER A 303 -14.73 11.85 2.21
N ALA A 304 -15.41 10.80 2.68
CA ALA A 304 -16.48 10.11 1.95
C ALA A 304 -17.76 10.97 1.87
N ASN A 305 -17.66 12.15 1.25
CA ASN A 305 -18.74 13.11 1.07
C ASN A 305 -18.56 13.82 -0.26
N ILE A 306 -19.60 13.80 -1.12
CA ILE A 306 -19.55 14.39 -2.47
C ILE A 306 -19.33 15.90 -2.41
N ASP A 307 -20.01 16.60 -1.50
CA ASP A 307 -19.93 18.06 -1.42
C ASP A 307 -18.58 18.52 -0.85
N ASP A 308 -18.02 17.81 0.16
CA ASP A 308 -16.68 18.07 0.68
C ASP A 308 -15.61 17.92 -0.43
N ILE A 309 -15.69 16.86 -1.22
CA ILE A 309 -14.76 16.65 -2.34
C ILE A 309 -14.96 17.73 -3.41
N TYR A 310 -16.22 18.03 -3.76
CA TYR A 310 -16.53 19.03 -4.78
C TYR A 310 -16.02 20.43 -4.42
N GLU A 311 -16.24 20.89 -3.18
CA GLU A 311 -15.75 22.19 -2.73
C GLU A 311 -14.21 22.30 -2.84
N LYS A 312 -13.50 21.23 -2.51
CA LYS A 312 -12.04 21.16 -2.64
C LYS A 312 -11.59 21.15 -4.10
N LEU A 313 -12.31 20.46 -4.97
CA LEU A 313 -12.06 20.50 -6.41
C LEU A 313 -12.24 21.91 -6.98
N VAL A 314 -13.32 22.63 -6.60
CA VAL A 314 -13.54 24.02 -6.98
C VAL A 314 -12.41 24.92 -6.47
N SER A 315 -11.96 24.70 -5.23
CA SER A 315 -10.80 25.44 -4.69
C SER A 315 -9.54 25.26 -5.53
N ILE A 316 -9.30 24.07 -6.08
CA ILE A 316 -8.16 23.82 -6.99
C ILE A 316 -8.36 24.56 -8.33
N VAL A 317 -9.57 24.57 -8.87
CA VAL A 317 -9.87 25.32 -10.12
C VAL A 317 -9.56 26.83 -9.91
N ASN A 318 -10.00 27.39 -8.80
CA ASN A 318 -9.75 28.79 -8.45
C ASN A 318 -8.25 29.09 -8.21
N LYS A 319 -7.47 28.08 -7.84
CA LYS A 319 -6.01 28.15 -7.59
C LYS A 319 -5.18 27.58 -8.75
N ARG A 320 -5.72 27.60 -9.97
CA ARG A 320 -5.07 27.08 -11.17
C ARG A 320 -3.58 27.41 -11.29
N ASN A 321 -3.21 28.65 -11.00
CA ASN A 321 -1.84 29.15 -11.10
C ASN A 321 -0.90 28.60 -10.01
N GLU A 322 -1.44 28.00 -8.94
CA GLU A 322 -0.66 27.43 -7.85
C GLU A 322 -0.37 25.92 -8.07
N ILE A 323 -1.04 25.27 -9.02
CA ILE A 323 -0.97 23.80 -9.24
C ILE A 323 0.47 23.32 -9.47
N GLU A 324 1.26 24.08 -10.23
CA GLU A 324 2.67 23.74 -10.49
C GLU A 324 3.47 23.74 -9.19
N ASN A 325 3.33 24.78 -8.36
CA ASN A 325 4.00 24.86 -7.07
C ASN A 325 3.49 23.79 -6.10
N MET A 326 2.19 23.52 -6.06
CA MET A 326 1.64 22.44 -5.23
C MET A 326 2.24 21.09 -5.60
N GLY A 327 2.41 20.81 -6.90
CA GLY A 327 3.07 19.60 -7.39
C GLY A 327 4.55 19.53 -7.00
N PHE A 328 5.27 20.65 -7.04
CA PHE A 328 6.64 20.75 -6.58
C PHE A 328 6.76 20.46 -5.07
N GLN A 329 5.87 21.02 -4.25
CA GLN A 329 5.82 20.73 -2.81
C GLN A 329 5.49 19.26 -2.52
N SER A 330 4.62 18.63 -3.33
CA SER A 330 4.35 17.19 -3.27
C SER A 330 5.62 16.37 -3.47
N ARG A 331 6.42 16.70 -4.48
CA ARG A 331 7.72 16.06 -4.73
C ARG A 331 8.69 16.25 -3.56
N LYS A 332 8.83 17.44 -3.05
CA LYS A 332 9.72 17.77 -1.90
C LYS A 332 9.33 17.00 -0.64
N TYR A 333 8.05 16.85 -0.40
CA TYR A 333 7.56 16.04 0.72
C TYR A 333 7.98 14.57 0.60
N VAL A 334 7.80 13.97 -0.57
CA VAL A 334 8.20 12.56 -0.79
C VAL A 334 9.72 12.39 -0.67
N GLU A 335 10.53 13.31 -1.17
CA GLU A 335 11.98 13.32 -1.00
C GLU A 335 12.38 13.29 0.49
N LYS A 336 11.68 14.02 1.34
CA LYS A 336 11.96 14.11 2.77
C LYS A 336 11.44 12.90 3.56
N VAL A 337 10.25 12.40 3.24
CA VAL A 337 9.51 11.46 4.10
C VAL A 337 9.53 10.03 3.57
N HIS A 338 9.54 9.84 2.25
CA HIS A 338 9.29 8.57 1.59
C HIS A 338 10.47 8.05 0.74
N ASP A 339 11.62 8.74 0.71
CA ASP A 339 12.80 8.23 -0.02
C ASP A 339 13.18 6.84 0.49
N CYS A 340 13.34 5.88 -0.42
CA CYS A 340 13.60 4.48 -0.07
C CYS A 340 14.90 4.30 0.73
N ASN A 341 15.88 5.18 0.60
CA ASN A 341 17.12 5.13 1.38
C ASN A 341 16.87 5.56 2.84
N ILE A 342 16.07 6.59 3.07
CA ILE A 342 15.64 7.03 4.40
C ILE A 342 14.78 5.94 5.07
N ILE A 343 13.86 5.37 4.31
CA ILE A 343 12.99 4.30 4.83
C ILE A 343 13.81 3.05 5.15
N ALA A 344 14.79 2.68 4.32
CA ALA A 344 15.68 1.56 4.59
C ALA A 344 16.43 1.72 5.92
N GLU A 345 16.91 2.93 6.26
CA GLU A 345 17.53 3.21 7.57
C GLU A 345 16.56 2.94 8.72
N LYS A 346 15.32 3.41 8.64
CA LYS A 346 14.29 3.15 9.66
C LYS A 346 14.02 1.65 9.84
N TYR A 347 14.01 0.87 8.76
CA TYR A 347 13.90 -0.61 8.84
C TYR A 347 15.12 -1.23 9.50
N LEU A 348 16.33 -0.79 9.16
CA LEU A 348 17.57 -1.28 9.77
C LEU A 348 17.62 -0.99 11.28
N GLU A 349 17.20 0.20 11.71
CA GLU A 349 17.06 0.55 13.11
C GLU A 349 16.03 -0.34 13.84
N ALA A 350 14.87 -0.56 13.23
CA ALA A 350 13.82 -1.41 13.80
C ALA A 350 14.31 -2.87 13.96
N TRP A 351 15.01 -3.41 12.95
CA TRP A 351 15.59 -4.76 13.01
C TRP A 351 16.81 -4.85 13.94
N GLY A 352 17.54 -3.75 14.14
CA GLY A 352 18.68 -3.69 15.06
C GLY A 352 18.30 -3.88 16.54
N ARG A 353 17.00 -3.83 16.86
CA ARG A 353 16.47 -4.06 18.20
C ARG A 353 16.12 -5.54 18.48
N LEU A 354 16.24 -6.41 17.48
CA LEU A 354 16.02 -7.86 17.56
C LEU A 354 17.31 -8.58 17.98
#